data_f61ceccef56cdad24a10a4a36cd578f0
#
_entry.id   f61ceccef56cdad24a10a4a36cd578f0
#
_cell.length_a   1.000
_cell.length_b   1.000
_cell.length_c   1.000
_cell.angle_alpha   90.00
_cell.angle_beta   90.00
_cell.angle_gamma   90.00
#
_symmetry.space_group_name_H-M   'P 1'
#
loop_
_entity.id
_entity.type
_entity.pdbx_description
1 polymer ?
#
loop_
_entity_poly.entity_id
_entity_poly.type
_entity_poly.pdbx_seq_one_letter_code
_entity_poly.pdbx_strand_id
1 'polypeptide(L)'
;MSHAPTSPKPPARTCPSIDAITGKERWRFYTAPNPNKEKDGAASDDIFASKANATWSDKGEWQTSGGGGTVWDAIVYDKDLDQIYLGVGNGNPWNHGTRSNGEGDNWFLSSVVALDASTGKYKWHY
;
A
#
# COMPACT_ATOMS: atom_id res chain seq x y z
N MET A 1 -34.79 -5.19 9.39
CA MET A 1 -33.65 -4.58 8.68
C MET A 1 -32.54 -5.64 8.60
N SER A 2 -32.40 -6.31 7.45
CA SER A 2 -31.40 -7.35 7.28
C SER A 2 -30.05 -6.67 6.99
N HIS A 3 -29.06 -6.88 7.84
CA HIS A 3 -27.67 -6.55 7.54
C HIS A 3 -27.21 -7.53 6.45
N ALA A 4 -26.91 -6.99 5.26
CA ALA A 4 -26.22 -7.76 4.25
C ALA A 4 -24.85 -8.19 4.85
N PRO A 5 -24.40 -9.43 4.63
CA PRO A 5 -23.09 -9.84 5.07
C PRO A 5 -22.05 -8.95 4.36
N THR A 6 -21.26 -8.22 5.14
CA THR A 6 -20.14 -7.47 4.62
C THR A 6 -19.15 -8.49 4.03
N SER A 7 -18.93 -8.42 2.72
CA SER A 7 -17.89 -9.22 2.08
C SER A 7 -16.58 -9.06 2.86
N PRO A 8 -15.82 -10.15 3.10
CA PRO A 8 -14.54 -10.04 3.79
C PRO A 8 -13.67 -9.03 3.03
N LYS A 9 -13.21 -8.01 3.74
CA LYS A 9 -12.31 -7.00 3.18
C LYS A 9 -11.07 -7.72 2.65
N PRO A 10 -10.67 -7.54 1.39
CA PRO A 10 -9.47 -8.19 0.89
C PRO A 10 -8.27 -7.79 1.75
N PRO A 11 -7.29 -8.71 1.96
CA PRO A 11 -6.14 -8.40 2.80
C PRO A 11 -5.40 -7.19 2.20
N ALA A 12 -5.35 -6.12 2.98
CA ALA A 12 -4.59 -4.93 2.58
C ALA A 12 -3.11 -5.30 2.49
N ARG A 13 -2.46 -4.88 1.42
CA ARG A 13 -1.01 -5.04 1.25
C ARG A 13 -0.31 -4.00 2.11
N THR A 14 0.33 -4.46 3.17
CA THR A 14 0.91 -3.58 4.20
C THR A 14 2.36 -3.95 4.50
N CYS A 15 3.13 -2.92 4.88
CA CYS A 15 4.41 -3.06 5.54
C CYS A 15 4.28 -2.43 6.94
N PRO A 16 4.08 -3.23 7.99
CA PRO A 16 4.05 -2.71 9.36
C PRO A 16 5.46 -2.63 9.94
N SER A 17 5.70 -1.62 10.78
CA SER A 17 6.84 -1.54 11.68
C SER A 17 6.40 -1.99 13.06
N ILE A 18 7.11 -2.98 13.62
CA ILE A 18 6.80 -3.57 14.91
C ILE A 18 7.95 -3.25 15.89
N ASP A 19 7.61 -2.78 17.06
CA ASP A 19 8.57 -2.60 18.15
C ASP A 19 9.08 -3.96 18.62
N ALA A 20 10.39 -4.18 18.52
CA ALA A 20 11.01 -5.48 18.78
C ALA A 20 10.96 -5.92 20.26
N ILE A 21 10.74 -4.98 21.18
CA ILE A 21 10.69 -5.26 22.62
C ILE A 21 9.26 -5.53 23.06
N THR A 22 8.32 -4.70 22.62
CA THR A 22 6.94 -4.73 23.09
C THR A 22 5.99 -5.50 22.17
N GLY A 23 6.41 -5.78 20.92
CA GLY A 23 5.56 -6.38 19.88
C GLY A 23 4.45 -5.45 19.36
N LYS A 24 4.42 -4.18 19.78
CA LYS A 24 3.40 -3.23 19.33
C LYS A 24 3.72 -2.66 17.97
N GLU A 25 2.68 -2.50 17.14
CA GLU A 25 2.82 -1.76 15.89
C GLU A 25 3.13 -0.29 16.17
N ARG A 26 4.17 0.22 15.50
CA ARG A 26 4.59 1.62 15.56
C ARG A 26 3.93 2.44 14.48
N TRP A 27 3.94 1.92 13.25
CA TRP A 27 3.28 2.50 12.09
C TRP A 27 3.02 1.41 11.04
N ARG A 28 2.17 1.74 10.08
CA ARG A 28 1.84 0.87 8.95
C ARG A 28 1.82 1.69 7.67
N PHE A 29 2.36 1.14 6.60
CA PHE A 29 2.30 1.72 5.27
C PHE A 29 1.59 0.76 4.31
N TYR A 30 0.59 1.24 3.58
CA TYR A 30 -0.06 0.48 2.53
C TYR A 30 0.65 0.71 1.19
N THR A 31 0.79 -0.34 0.37
CA THR A 31 1.38 -0.31 -0.97
C THR A 31 0.34 -0.30 -2.08
N ALA A 32 -0.93 -0.45 -1.74
CA ALA A 32 -2.09 -0.29 -2.60
C ALA A 32 -3.21 0.37 -1.80
N PRO A 33 -4.13 1.12 -2.41
CA PRO A 33 -5.22 1.76 -1.69
C PRO A 33 -6.18 0.72 -1.12
N ASN A 34 -6.92 1.09 -0.08
CA ASN A 34 -8.09 0.31 0.28
C ASN A 34 -9.22 0.56 -0.76
N PRO A 35 -10.15 -0.40 -0.93
CA PRO A 35 -11.20 -0.27 -1.96
C PRO A 35 -12.06 0.99 -1.86
N ASN A 36 -12.27 1.49 -0.65
CA ASN A 36 -13.07 2.70 -0.41
C ASN A 36 -12.23 3.98 -0.43
N LYS A 37 -10.90 3.87 -0.58
CA LYS A 37 -9.95 5.00 -0.53
C LYS A 37 -10.06 5.83 0.76
N GLU A 38 -10.45 5.19 1.86
CA GLU A 38 -10.61 5.79 3.18
C GLU A 38 -9.29 5.87 3.95
N LYS A 39 -9.18 6.83 4.85
CA LYS A 39 -8.10 6.92 5.83
C LYS A 39 -8.41 6.03 7.04
N ASP A 40 -7.39 5.35 7.58
CA ASP A 40 -7.50 4.49 8.76
C ASP A 40 -6.40 4.72 9.81
N GLY A 41 -5.66 5.81 9.68
CA GLY A 41 -4.55 6.18 10.58
C GLY A 41 -3.20 5.62 10.14
N ALA A 42 -3.10 5.04 8.94
CA ALA A 42 -1.84 4.54 8.39
C ALA A 42 -0.89 5.68 8.00
N ALA A 43 0.42 5.42 8.06
CA ALA A 43 1.45 6.38 7.62
C ALA A 43 1.33 6.74 6.13
N SER A 44 0.69 5.89 5.34
CA SER A 44 0.42 6.09 3.91
C SER A 44 -0.80 6.95 3.59
N ASP A 45 -1.67 7.26 4.55
CA ASP A 45 -2.95 7.93 4.30
C ASP A 45 -2.81 9.24 3.54
N ASP A 46 -1.82 10.06 3.90
CA ASP A 46 -1.64 11.37 3.30
C ASP A 46 -1.18 11.29 1.83
N ILE A 47 -0.27 10.37 1.51
CA ILE A 47 0.17 10.19 0.12
C ILE A 47 -0.91 9.56 -0.74
N PHE A 48 -1.71 8.63 -0.20
CA PHE A 48 -2.85 8.09 -0.91
C PHE A 48 -3.91 9.15 -1.16
N ALA A 49 -4.33 9.89 -0.15
CA ALA A 49 -5.34 10.94 -0.29
C ALA A 49 -4.92 12.07 -1.25
N SER A 50 -3.65 12.45 -1.23
CA SER A 50 -3.16 13.58 -2.04
C SER A 50 -2.80 13.21 -3.48
N LYS A 51 -2.33 11.98 -3.74
CA LYS A 51 -1.80 11.59 -5.06
C LYS A 51 -2.11 10.15 -5.46
N ALA A 52 -1.75 9.17 -4.64
CA ALA A 52 -1.71 7.77 -5.06
C ALA A 52 -3.11 7.20 -5.39
N ASN A 53 -4.16 7.61 -4.69
CA ASN A 53 -5.54 7.19 -5.01
C ASN A 53 -5.95 7.53 -6.45
N ALA A 54 -5.51 8.65 -6.99
CA ALA A 54 -5.82 9.07 -8.36
C ALA A 54 -5.17 8.19 -9.43
N THR A 55 -4.15 7.41 -9.06
CA THR A 55 -3.46 6.49 -9.98
C THR A 55 -4.11 5.11 -10.06
N TRP A 56 -5.21 4.90 -9.34
CA TRP A 56 -5.97 3.66 -9.31
C TRP A 56 -7.38 3.91 -9.81
N SER A 57 -7.77 3.21 -10.88
CA SER A 57 -9.11 3.33 -11.45
C SER A 57 -10.19 2.98 -10.42
N ASP A 58 -11.36 3.64 -10.50
CA ASP A 58 -12.53 3.25 -9.72
C ASP A 58 -13.22 2.00 -10.29
N LYS A 59 -12.67 1.43 -11.35
CA LYS A 59 -13.09 0.19 -12.02
C LYS A 59 -11.97 -0.83 -11.99
N GLY A 60 -12.34 -2.11 -12.09
CA GLY A 60 -11.37 -3.20 -12.17
C GLY A 60 -11.31 -4.05 -10.89
N GLU A 61 -10.65 -5.19 -11.02
CA GLU A 61 -10.67 -6.22 -10.00
C GLU A 61 -9.73 -5.95 -8.81
N TRP A 62 -8.91 -4.91 -8.86
CA TRP A 62 -8.02 -4.58 -7.75
C TRP A 62 -8.78 -4.35 -6.43
N GLN A 63 -10.01 -3.84 -6.51
CA GLN A 63 -10.85 -3.55 -5.34
C GLN A 63 -11.24 -4.83 -4.57
N THR A 64 -11.33 -5.95 -5.27
CA THR A 64 -11.69 -7.25 -4.69
C THR A 64 -10.49 -8.16 -4.50
N SER A 65 -9.47 -8.05 -5.35
CA SER A 65 -8.25 -8.87 -5.31
C SER A 65 -7.16 -8.31 -4.37
N GLY A 66 -7.30 -7.05 -3.93
CA GLY A 66 -6.32 -6.35 -3.10
C GLY A 66 -5.18 -5.67 -3.87
N GLY A 67 -5.25 -5.63 -5.21
CA GLY A 67 -4.37 -4.82 -6.07
C GLY A 67 -2.93 -5.30 -6.27
N GLY A 68 -2.41 -6.17 -5.44
CA GLY A 68 -1.00 -6.59 -5.46
C GLY A 68 -0.09 -5.69 -4.63
N GLY A 69 1.17 -5.49 -5.07
CA GLY A 69 2.10 -4.59 -4.38
C GLY A 69 2.69 -5.18 -3.09
N THR A 70 2.91 -6.50 -3.03
CA THR A 70 3.54 -7.13 -1.87
C THR A 70 4.99 -6.69 -1.74
N VAL A 71 5.39 -6.29 -0.54
CA VAL A 71 6.80 -6.09 -0.17
C VAL A 71 7.34 -7.47 0.25
N TRP A 72 7.92 -8.19 -0.70
CA TRP A 72 8.32 -9.58 -0.51
C TRP A 72 9.82 -9.82 -0.68
N ASP A 73 10.54 -8.80 -1.11
CA ASP A 73 11.99 -8.81 -1.21
C ASP A 73 12.54 -7.38 -1.07
N ALA A 74 13.80 -7.29 -0.60
CA ALA A 74 14.55 -6.05 -0.44
C ALA A 74 13.86 -5.00 0.47
N ILE A 75 13.91 -5.25 1.79
CA ILE A 75 13.69 -4.20 2.80
C ILE A 75 15.08 -3.79 3.31
N VAL A 76 15.47 -2.56 3.03
CA VAL A 76 16.80 -2.03 3.38
C VAL A 76 16.67 -0.81 4.27
N TYR A 77 17.41 -0.78 5.37
CA TYR A 77 17.48 0.39 6.25
C TYR A 77 18.77 1.17 6.02
N ASP A 78 18.64 2.44 5.73
CA ASP A 78 19.72 3.41 5.65
C ASP A 78 19.76 4.20 6.95
N LYS A 79 20.79 3.92 7.77
CA LYS A 79 20.94 4.55 9.08
C LYS A 79 21.35 6.02 9.02
N ASP A 80 22.03 6.44 7.94
CA ASP A 80 22.55 7.80 7.83
C ASP A 80 21.43 8.77 7.42
N LEU A 81 20.43 8.28 6.68
CA LEU A 81 19.27 9.04 6.25
C LEU A 81 18.02 8.75 7.09
N ASP A 82 18.07 7.79 8.02
CA ASP A 82 16.92 7.25 8.75
C ASP A 82 15.75 6.89 7.83
N GLN A 83 16.05 6.17 6.75
CA GLN A 83 15.11 5.75 5.73
C GLN A 83 15.04 4.24 5.57
N ILE A 84 13.85 3.75 5.22
CA ILE A 84 13.64 2.37 4.80
C ILE A 84 13.27 2.37 3.32
N TYR A 85 13.93 1.52 2.54
CA TYR A 85 13.61 1.26 1.14
C TYR A 85 12.89 -0.06 1.01
N LEU A 86 11.74 -0.03 0.34
CA LEU A 86 10.88 -1.19 0.11
C LEU A 86 10.87 -1.54 -1.37
N GLY A 87 11.24 -2.78 -1.71
CA GLY A 87 10.99 -3.34 -3.04
C GLY A 87 9.55 -3.81 -3.15
N VAL A 88 8.73 -3.11 -3.89
CA VAL A 88 7.31 -3.41 -4.07
C VAL A 88 7.10 -4.21 -5.34
N GLY A 89 6.44 -5.36 -5.22
CA GLY A 89 6.18 -6.26 -6.34
C GLY A 89 5.08 -5.80 -7.29
N ASN A 90 4.78 -6.65 -8.26
CA ASN A 90 3.79 -6.41 -9.30
C ASN A 90 2.35 -6.38 -8.78
N GLY A 91 1.45 -5.91 -9.65
CA GLY A 91 0.01 -5.85 -9.39
C GLY A 91 -0.68 -7.21 -9.46
N ASN A 92 -1.83 -7.32 -8.80
CA ASN A 92 -2.75 -8.45 -8.84
C ASN A 92 -4.19 -7.96 -9.07
N PRO A 93 -4.92 -8.46 -10.09
CA PRO A 93 -4.46 -9.31 -11.21
C PRO A 93 -3.28 -8.71 -11.97
N TRP A 94 -2.43 -9.59 -12.54
CA TRP A 94 -1.24 -9.12 -13.26
C TRP A 94 -1.58 -8.29 -14.51
N ASN A 95 -2.64 -8.67 -15.22
CA ASN A 95 -3.13 -7.92 -16.37
C ASN A 95 -3.70 -6.56 -15.93
N HIS A 96 -3.12 -5.47 -16.46
CA HIS A 96 -3.51 -4.10 -16.10
C HIS A 96 -4.96 -3.78 -16.54
N GLY A 97 -5.40 -4.31 -17.70
CA GLY A 97 -6.78 -4.16 -18.16
C GLY A 97 -7.78 -4.75 -17.17
N THR A 98 -7.51 -5.95 -16.66
CA THR A 98 -8.34 -6.61 -15.66
C THR A 98 -8.22 -5.94 -14.29
N ARG A 99 -7.00 -5.63 -13.87
CA ARG A 99 -6.73 -5.04 -12.56
C ARG A 99 -7.34 -3.66 -12.39
N SER A 100 -7.09 -2.75 -13.34
CA SER A 100 -7.37 -1.33 -13.21
C SER A 100 -8.04 -0.73 -14.46
N ASN A 101 -8.74 -1.55 -15.25
CA ASN A 101 -9.40 -1.14 -16.50
C ASN A 101 -8.43 -0.48 -17.51
N GLY A 102 -7.13 -0.78 -17.44
CA GLY A 102 -6.11 -0.14 -18.26
C GLY A 102 -5.82 1.33 -17.89
N GLU A 103 -6.28 1.81 -16.76
CA GLU A 103 -6.18 3.20 -16.32
C GLU A 103 -5.23 3.36 -15.13
N GLY A 104 -4.48 4.48 -15.14
CA GLY A 104 -3.61 4.91 -14.06
C GLY A 104 -2.35 4.07 -13.87
N ASP A 105 -1.34 4.65 -13.22
CA ASP A 105 -0.02 4.04 -13.03
C ASP A 105 0.04 3.04 -11.88
N ASN A 106 -1.02 2.96 -11.07
CA ASN A 106 -1.16 2.07 -9.92
C ASN A 106 0.02 2.18 -8.93
N TRP A 107 0.25 3.39 -8.38
CA TRP A 107 1.25 3.59 -7.34
C TRP A 107 0.94 2.67 -6.13
N PHE A 108 1.88 1.92 -5.62
CA PHE A 108 3.33 1.86 -5.81
C PHE A 108 3.78 0.51 -6.44
N LEU A 109 3.05 -0.05 -7.38
CA LEU A 109 3.42 -1.32 -7.99
C LEU A 109 4.77 -1.25 -8.70
N SER A 110 5.54 -2.34 -8.64
CA SER A 110 6.83 -2.51 -9.30
C SER A 110 7.80 -1.35 -9.06
N SER A 111 7.85 -0.88 -7.84
CA SER A 111 8.58 0.33 -7.44
C SER A 111 9.53 0.09 -6.28
N VAL A 112 10.54 0.94 -6.15
CA VAL A 112 11.26 1.14 -4.89
C VAL A 112 10.59 2.31 -4.17
N VAL A 113 10.14 2.09 -2.93
CA VAL A 113 9.49 3.11 -2.12
C VAL A 113 10.36 3.45 -0.92
N ALA A 114 10.64 4.73 -0.72
CA ALA A 114 11.40 5.22 0.44
C ALA A 114 10.46 5.81 1.49
N LEU A 115 10.61 5.35 2.72
CA LEU A 115 9.87 5.79 3.88
C LEU A 115 10.81 6.33 4.96
N ASP A 116 10.31 7.26 5.75
CA ASP A 116 10.92 7.64 7.01
C ASP A 116 10.86 6.46 8.00
N ALA A 117 12.01 6.02 8.50
CA ALA A 117 12.07 4.80 9.31
C ALA A 117 11.35 4.94 10.67
N SER A 118 11.38 6.14 11.24
CA SER A 118 10.78 6.43 12.55
C SER A 118 9.25 6.53 12.49
N THR A 119 8.70 7.07 11.39
CA THR A 119 7.27 7.41 11.28
C THR A 119 6.51 6.64 10.22
N GLY A 120 7.20 5.94 9.32
CA GLY A 120 6.62 5.27 8.15
C GLY A 120 6.14 6.22 7.05
N LYS A 121 6.33 7.54 7.19
CA LYS A 121 5.86 8.50 6.19
C LYS A 121 6.63 8.38 4.89
N TYR A 122 5.88 8.50 3.80
CA TYR A 122 6.40 8.53 2.44
C TYR A 122 7.41 9.65 2.22
N LYS A 123 8.52 9.33 1.58
CA LYS A 123 9.56 10.29 1.13
C LYS A 123 9.55 10.43 -0.39
N TRP A 124 9.77 9.32 -1.11
CA TRP A 124 9.78 9.24 -2.57
C TRP A 124 9.59 7.80 -3.05
N HIS A 125 9.40 7.63 -4.34
CA HIS A 125 9.44 6.32 -5.01
C HIS A 125 9.99 6.46 -6.43
N TYR A 126 10.47 5.32 -6.95
CA TYR A 126 10.96 5.17 -8.32
C TYR A 126 10.47 3.87 -8.91
#